data_b9f36fa9305666fc5b48c275052e054d
#
_entry.id   b9f36fa9305666fc5b48c275052e054d
#
_cell.length_a   1.000
_cell.length_b   1.000
_cell.length_c   1.000
_cell.angle_alpha   90.00
_cell.angle_beta   90.00
_cell.angle_gamma   90.00
#
_symmetry.space_group_name_H-M   'P 1'
#
loop_
_entity.id
_entity.type
_entity.pdbx_description
1 polymer ?
#
loop_
_entity_poly.entity_id
_entity_poly.type
_entity_poly.pdbx_seq_one_letter_code
_entity_poly.pdbx_strand_id
1 'polypeptide(L)'
;MISRLPWKGWAGIALVRPVEEEEKSSWSRRLGVFGDLPTRLLMRGLKVLPWFLEPLLMSIWTLVFFGVAGEQRRAVISNLTAMFPEWSRMRAGFGAYRVFWNFAGTYVDALRSETGTGEVDWVIEGMENFERLAAHEGGCLILTAHMGNYDMAAPLFSSKFGRTVYAVRAKEREAEMQAIKEAELREKERLNPFFKTLYNDGGEMLGVELARLLNEGNIVAIQGDRVVFDVSPVEVEVKPGLMMTLPKGPLFLTRITRAECFPLFIIRDGWRRYRVKVFPPVALPPRKRGPGEDPGLKVWTEALLEGVIPHWNQWFVFEPVFRRREGGGE
;
A
#
# COMPACT_ATOMS: atom_id res chain seq x y z
N MET A 1 12.53 -20.40 -3.29
CA MET A 1 12.10 -21.35 -2.22
C MET A 1 10.86 -20.76 -1.54
N ILE A 2 9.82 -21.55 -1.35
CA ILE A 2 8.54 -21.09 -0.75
C ILE A 2 8.42 -21.73 0.63
N SER A 3 8.32 -20.94 1.69
CA SER A 3 8.09 -21.46 3.04
C SER A 3 6.75 -20.98 3.61
N ARG A 4 6.02 -21.87 4.27
CA ARG A 4 4.76 -21.56 4.96
C ARG A 4 5.05 -21.26 6.43
N LEU A 5 4.49 -20.17 6.94
CA LEU A 5 4.56 -19.82 8.35
C LEU A 5 3.21 -20.13 9.01
N PRO A 6 3.16 -20.96 10.07
CA PRO A 6 1.95 -21.15 10.85
C PRO A 6 1.66 -19.87 11.64
N TRP A 7 0.46 -19.33 11.49
CA TRP A 7 -0.03 -18.15 12.17
C TRP A 7 -1.04 -18.53 13.24
N LYS A 8 -0.78 -18.13 14.48
CA LYS A 8 -1.79 -18.17 15.55
C LYS A 8 -2.44 -16.79 15.62
N GLY A 9 -3.73 -16.76 15.32
CA GLY A 9 -4.51 -15.55 15.15
C GLY A 9 -4.49 -14.57 16.33
N TRP A 10 -4.86 -13.36 16.02
CA TRP A 10 -5.09 -12.26 16.96
C TRP A 10 -6.42 -12.45 17.68
N ALA A 11 -6.48 -13.30 18.66
CA ALA A 11 -7.64 -13.35 19.56
C ALA A 11 -7.44 -12.27 20.62
N GLY A 12 -8.11 -11.12 20.48
CA GLY A 12 -8.17 -10.15 21.55
C GLY A 12 -8.22 -8.66 21.21
N ILE A 13 -8.48 -8.24 19.96
CA ILE A 13 -8.70 -6.81 19.71
C ILE A 13 -10.15 -6.45 20.08
N ALA A 14 -10.31 -5.82 21.26
CA ALA A 14 -11.57 -5.22 21.64
C ALA A 14 -11.88 -4.06 20.68
N LEU A 15 -13.05 -4.12 20.04
CA LEU A 15 -13.59 -3.02 19.25
C LEU A 15 -13.68 -1.77 20.15
N VAL A 16 -12.85 -0.77 19.85
CA VAL A 16 -13.01 0.56 20.46
C VAL A 16 -14.37 1.10 20.04
N ARG A 17 -15.25 1.35 21.02
CA ARG A 17 -16.53 2.01 20.75
C ARG A 17 -16.26 3.44 20.29
N PRO A 18 -16.92 3.91 19.22
CA PRO A 18 -16.80 5.31 18.82
C PRO A 18 -17.33 6.21 19.93
N VAL A 19 -16.61 7.28 20.22
CA VAL A 19 -17.09 8.37 21.08
C VAL A 19 -18.21 9.06 20.31
N GLU A 20 -19.40 9.15 20.90
CA GLU A 20 -20.51 9.92 20.37
C GLU A 20 -20.24 11.41 20.62
N GLU A 21 -19.93 12.12 19.54
CA GLU A 21 -20.11 13.58 19.46
C GLU A 21 -20.90 13.95 18.22
N GLU A 22 -22.01 14.66 18.47
CA GLU A 22 -22.93 15.16 17.46
C GLU A 22 -22.32 16.32 16.68
N GLU A 23 -22.04 16.11 15.38
CA GLU A 23 -22.00 17.20 14.43
C GLU A 23 -22.61 16.79 13.08
N LYS A 24 -23.52 17.66 12.58
CA LYS A 24 -24.30 17.45 11.35
C LYS A 24 -23.42 17.29 10.12
N SER A 25 -22.99 16.08 9.81
CA SER A 25 -22.33 15.77 8.55
C SER A 25 -23.36 15.54 7.44
N SER A 26 -23.11 16.11 6.26
CA SER A 26 -24.01 15.98 5.13
C SER A 26 -24.16 14.50 4.71
N TRP A 27 -25.33 14.11 4.23
CA TRP A 27 -25.64 12.75 3.77
C TRP A 27 -24.64 12.17 2.76
N SER A 28 -24.03 13.03 1.92
CA SER A 28 -23.00 12.65 0.96
C SER A 28 -21.69 12.15 1.61
N ARG A 29 -21.35 12.63 2.81
CA ARG A 29 -20.19 12.15 3.58
C ARG A 29 -20.46 10.80 4.28
N ARG A 30 -21.68 10.59 4.76
CA ARG A 30 -22.09 9.30 5.41
C ARG A 30 -22.19 8.15 4.42
N LEU A 31 -22.41 8.41 3.14
CA LEU A 31 -22.51 7.45 2.05
C LEU A 31 -21.22 7.33 1.21
N GLY A 32 -20.15 8.02 1.59
CA GLY A 32 -18.85 7.90 0.94
C GLY A 32 -18.31 6.47 0.97
N VAL A 33 -17.39 6.16 0.06
CA VAL A 33 -16.79 4.82 -0.12
C VAL A 33 -16.24 4.24 1.18
N PHE A 34 -15.83 5.09 2.11
CA PHE A 34 -15.34 4.76 3.46
C PHE A 34 -16.29 5.26 4.57
N GLY A 35 -17.56 5.54 4.25
CA GLY A 35 -18.53 5.99 5.24
C GLY A 35 -18.77 4.95 6.33
N ASP A 36 -18.98 5.43 7.55
CA ASP A 36 -19.19 4.63 8.75
C ASP A 36 -20.38 3.63 8.60
N LEU A 37 -21.48 4.08 8.01
CA LEU A 37 -22.68 3.25 7.83
C LEU A 37 -22.44 2.04 6.90
N PRO A 38 -21.88 2.19 5.69
CA PRO A 38 -21.55 1.07 4.83
C PRO A 38 -20.58 0.08 5.50
N THR A 39 -19.57 0.58 6.18
CA THR A 39 -18.60 -0.25 6.90
C THR A 39 -19.25 -1.06 8.03
N ARG A 40 -20.11 -0.44 8.84
CA ARG A 40 -20.84 -1.13 9.91
C ARG A 40 -21.81 -2.19 9.37
N LEU A 41 -22.47 -1.90 8.24
CA LEU A 41 -23.34 -2.89 7.58
C LEU A 41 -22.54 -4.08 7.06
N LEU A 42 -21.41 -3.83 6.43
CA LEU A 42 -20.50 -4.88 5.98
C LEU A 42 -20.01 -5.73 7.17
N MET A 43 -19.55 -5.09 8.24
CA MET A 43 -19.08 -5.78 9.45
C MET A 43 -20.18 -6.63 10.10
N ARG A 44 -21.41 -6.10 10.19
CA ARG A 44 -22.55 -6.87 10.72
C ARG A 44 -22.90 -8.05 9.80
N GLY A 45 -22.93 -7.80 8.50
CA GLY A 45 -23.16 -8.83 7.50
C GLY A 45 -22.14 -9.96 7.59
N LEU A 46 -20.85 -9.62 7.68
CA LEU A 46 -19.77 -10.61 7.80
C LEU A 46 -19.83 -11.44 9.09
N LYS A 47 -20.34 -10.88 10.20
CA LYS A 47 -20.50 -11.62 11.47
C LYS A 47 -21.60 -12.67 11.41
N VAL A 48 -22.66 -12.40 10.64
CA VAL A 48 -23.86 -13.25 10.59
C VAL A 48 -23.84 -14.17 9.37
N LEU A 49 -23.17 -13.73 8.29
CA LEU A 49 -23.19 -14.43 7.02
C LEU A 49 -22.29 -15.66 7.03
N PRO A 50 -22.78 -16.84 6.60
CA PRO A 50 -21.95 -18.01 6.36
C PRO A 50 -20.84 -17.68 5.35
N TRP A 51 -19.65 -18.22 5.56
CA TRP A 51 -18.47 -17.95 4.75
C TRP A 51 -18.67 -18.17 3.24
N PHE A 52 -19.51 -19.12 2.85
CA PHE A 52 -19.78 -19.43 1.43
C PHE A 52 -20.64 -18.36 0.72
N LEU A 53 -21.35 -17.50 1.47
CA LEU A 53 -22.10 -16.36 0.93
C LEU A 53 -21.26 -15.06 0.88
N GLU A 54 -20.08 -15.08 1.46
CA GLU A 54 -19.16 -13.93 1.47
C GLU A 54 -18.82 -13.42 0.06
N PRO A 55 -18.55 -14.29 -0.96
CA PRO A 55 -18.31 -13.83 -2.33
C PRO A 55 -19.50 -13.08 -2.93
N LEU A 56 -20.73 -13.50 -2.62
CA LEU A 56 -21.94 -12.83 -3.10
C LEU A 56 -22.09 -11.45 -2.47
N LEU A 57 -21.94 -11.35 -1.14
CA LEU A 57 -21.97 -10.06 -0.44
C LEU A 57 -20.91 -9.11 -0.97
N MET A 58 -19.68 -9.60 -1.16
CA MET A 58 -18.60 -8.80 -1.74
C MET A 58 -18.90 -8.36 -3.16
N SER A 59 -19.52 -9.22 -4.00
CA SER A 59 -19.89 -8.85 -5.37
C SER A 59 -20.87 -7.69 -5.38
N ILE A 60 -21.93 -7.77 -4.57
CA ILE A 60 -22.94 -6.71 -4.45
C ILE A 60 -22.29 -5.43 -3.93
N TRP A 61 -21.50 -5.54 -2.88
CA TRP A 61 -20.80 -4.40 -2.29
C TRP A 61 -19.86 -3.74 -3.30
N THR A 62 -19.02 -4.52 -3.97
CA THR A 62 -18.09 -4.00 -4.99
C THR A 62 -18.83 -3.33 -6.14
N LEU A 63 -19.98 -3.87 -6.59
CA LEU A 63 -20.79 -3.25 -7.64
C LEU A 63 -21.32 -1.87 -7.21
N VAL A 64 -21.82 -1.76 -5.98
CA VAL A 64 -22.30 -0.47 -5.43
C VAL A 64 -21.15 0.53 -5.41
N PHE A 65 -19.99 0.14 -4.85
CA PHE A 65 -18.81 1.01 -4.80
C PHE A 65 -18.32 1.41 -6.19
N PHE A 66 -18.21 0.46 -7.09
CA PHE A 66 -17.82 0.71 -8.48
C PHE A 66 -18.76 1.68 -9.19
N GLY A 67 -20.05 1.64 -8.83
CA GLY A 67 -21.07 2.56 -9.32
C GLY A 67 -20.88 4.00 -8.81
N VAL A 68 -20.71 4.16 -7.49
CA VAL A 68 -20.67 5.48 -6.83
C VAL A 68 -19.30 6.15 -6.89
N ALA A 69 -18.20 5.38 -6.93
CA ALA A 69 -16.81 5.88 -6.94
C ALA A 69 -16.37 6.27 -8.36
N GLY A 70 -17.08 7.22 -8.99
CA GLY A 70 -16.87 7.58 -10.40
C GLY A 70 -15.47 8.14 -10.70
N GLU A 71 -14.89 8.93 -9.82
CA GLU A 71 -13.55 9.51 -9.99
C GLU A 71 -12.47 8.43 -9.88
N GLN A 72 -12.53 7.63 -8.82
CA GLN A 72 -11.60 6.54 -8.58
C GLN A 72 -11.66 5.51 -9.72
N ARG A 73 -12.85 5.17 -10.18
CA ARG A 73 -13.05 4.28 -11.34
C ARG A 73 -12.38 4.84 -12.60
N ARG A 74 -12.57 6.13 -12.90
CA ARG A 74 -11.93 6.78 -14.06
C ARG A 74 -10.41 6.76 -13.93
N ALA A 75 -9.88 7.04 -12.75
CA ALA A 75 -8.44 7.01 -12.48
C ALA A 75 -7.85 5.61 -12.72
N VAL A 76 -8.47 4.57 -12.19
CA VAL A 76 -8.01 3.18 -12.39
C VAL A 76 -8.09 2.79 -13.87
N ILE A 77 -9.17 3.13 -14.57
CA ILE A 77 -9.30 2.87 -16.03
C ILE A 77 -8.18 3.61 -16.78
N SER A 78 -7.90 4.86 -16.44
CA SER A 78 -6.83 5.65 -17.05
C SER A 78 -5.47 4.99 -16.84
N ASN A 79 -5.15 4.59 -15.62
CA ASN A 79 -3.90 3.91 -15.30
C ASN A 79 -3.76 2.59 -16.07
N LEU A 80 -4.82 1.77 -16.11
CA LEU A 80 -4.81 0.50 -16.84
C LEU A 80 -4.66 0.70 -18.35
N THR A 81 -5.33 1.70 -18.94
CA THR A 81 -5.20 2.02 -20.35
C THR A 81 -3.79 2.53 -20.69
N ALA A 82 -3.14 3.25 -19.78
CA ALA A 82 -1.78 3.70 -19.95
C ALA A 82 -0.78 2.53 -19.87
N MET A 83 -0.97 1.64 -18.91
CA MET A 83 -0.11 0.45 -18.71
C MET A 83 -0.25 -0.56 -19.87
N PHE A 84 -1.50 -0.74 -20.37
CA PHE A 84 -1.89 -1.75 -21.37
C PHE A 84 -2.61 -1.07 -22.55
N PRO A 85 -1.87 -0.38 -23.43
CA PRO A 85 -2.47 0.39 -24.54
C PRO A 85 -3.24 -0.49 -25.54
N GLU A 86 -2.99 -1.79 -25.56
CA GLU A 86 -3.69 -2.77 -26.37
C GLU A 86 -5.08 -3.15 -25.82
N TRP A 87 -5.42 -2.71 -24.60
CA TRP A 87 -6.72 -3.04 -24.02
C TRP A 87 -7.83 -2.13 -24.56
N SER A 88 -8.95 -2.74 -24.93
CA SER A 88 -10.17 -1.99 -25.19
C SER A 88 -10.68 -1.27 -23.94
N ARG A 89 -11.46 -0.22 -24.10
CA ARG A 89 -12.12 0.47 -22.96
C ARG A 89 -12.95 -0.48 -22.10
N MET A 90 -13.61 -1.45 -22.74
CA MET A 90 -14.40 -2.46 -22.04
C MET A 90 -13.53 -3.36 -21.20
N ARG A 91 -12.39 -3.82 -21.74
CA ARG A 91 -11.40 -4.63 -20.99
C ARG A 91 -10.80 -3.85 -19.81
N ALA A 92 -10.45 -2.58 -20.02
CA ALA A 92 -9.96 -1.71 -18.96
C ALA A 92 -11.03 -1.47 -17.87
N GLY A 93 -12.31 -1.30 -18.26
CA GLY A 93 -13.43 -1.18 -17.33
C GLY A 93 -13.63 -2.44 -16.48
N PHE A 94 -13.56 -3.63 -17.07
CA PHE A 94 -13.59 -4.89 -16.33
C PHE A 94 -12.34 -5.07 -15.46
N GLY A 95 -11.18 -4.65 -15.95
CA GLY A 95 -9.95 -4.60 -15.16
C GLY A 95 -10.11 -3.72 -13.91
N ALA A 96 -10.69 -2.53 -14.08
CA ALA A 96 -10.96 -1.63 -12.96
C ALA A 96 -11.90 -2.28 -11.92
N TYR A 97 -12.97 -2.97 -12.37
CA TYR A 97 -13.82 -3.72 -11.46
C TYR A 97 -13.03 -4.78 -10.66
N ARG A 98 -12.08 -5.48 -11.29
CA ARG A 98 -11.22 -6.45 -10.58
C ARG A 98 -10.31 -5.80 -9.55
N VAL A 99 -9.84 -4.57 -9.79
CA VAL A 99 -9.08 -3.79 -8.77
C VAL A 99 -9.97 -3.51 -7.56
N PHE A 100 -11.20 -3.01 -7.77
CA PHE A 100 -12.15 -2.77 -6.69
C PHE A 100 -12.53 -4.05 -5.94
N TRP A 101 -12.71 -5.16 -6.65
CA TRP A 101 -12.97 -6.46 -6.06
C TRP A 101 -11.84 -6.94 -5.14
N ASN A 102 -10.60 -6.84 -5.61
CA ASN A 102 -9.45 -7.24 -4.79
C ASN A 102 -9.25 -6.31 -3.60
N PHE A 103 -9.50 -5.00 -3.77
CA PHE A 103 -9.48 -4.04 -2.67
C PHE A 103 -10.50 -4.41 -1.58
N ALA A 104 -11.76 -4.69 -1.97
CA ALA A 104 -12.79 -5.16 -1.05
C ALA A 104 -12.37 -6.46 -0.37
N GLY A 105 -11.76 -7.40 -1.11
CA GLY A 105 -11.26 -8.66 -0.58
C GLY A 105 -10.17 -8.49 0.48
N THR A 106 -9.20 -7.59 0.27
CA THR A 106 -8.17 -7.31 1.29
C THR A 106 -8.77 -6.72 2.55
N TYR A 107 -9.77 -5.85 2.42
CA TYR A 107 -10.48 -5.26 3.55
C TYR A 107 -11.25 -6.32 4.35
N VAL A 108 -11.99 -7.20 3.68
CA VAL A 108 -12.73 -8.30 4.32
C VAL A 108 -11.78 -9.28 5.01
N ASP A 109 -10.66 -9.64 4.36
CA ASP A 109 -9.65 -10.52 4.95
C ASP A 109 -9.05 -9.91 6.24
N ALA A 110 -8.79 -8.59 6.27
CA ALA A 110 -8.34 -7.88 7.46
C ALA A 110 -9.38 -7.94 8.59
N LEU A 111 -10.63 -7.60 8.30
CA LEU A 111 -11.73 -7.66 9.29
C LEU A 111 -11.93 -9.07 9.87
N ARG A 112 -11.84 -10.10 9.05
CA ARG A 112 -11.95 -11.50 9.48
C ARG A 112 -10.81 -11.89 10.41
N SER A 113 -9.58 -11.48 10.06
CA SER A 113 -8.40 -11.72 10.89
C SER A 113 -8.50 -11.00 12.25
N GLU A 114 -8.89 -9.73 12.25
CA GLU A 114 -9.05 -8.92 13.46
C GLU A 114 -10.15 -9.44 14.39
N THR A 115 -11.23 -10.00 13.83
CA THR A 115 -12.32 -10.59 14.61
C THR A 115 -12.09 -12.04 15.02
N GLY A 116 -10.95 -12.64 14.65
CA GLY A 116 -10.64 -14.05 14.91
C GLY A 116 -11.56 -15.04 14.16
N THR A 117 -12.29 -14.57 13.15
CA THR A 117 -13.23 -15.38 12.37
C THR A 117 -12.65 -15.90 11.05
N GLY A 118 -11.37 -15.65 10.79
CA GLY A 118 -10.67 -16.15 9.60
C GLY A 118 -9.17 -16.03 9.77
N GLU A 119 -8.48 -17.15 9.70
CA GLU A 119 -7.01 -17.18 9.66
C GLU A 119 -6.50 -16.77 8.28
N VAL A 120 -5.36 -16.10 8.25
CA VAL A 120 -4.70 -15.67 7.02
C VAL A 120 -3.40 -16.44 6.87
N ASP A 121 -3.28 -17.14 5.75
CA ASP A 121 -2.06 -17.87 5.39
C ASP A 121 -1.07 -16.94 4.70
N TRP A 122 0.18 -16.99 5.16
CA TRP A 122 1.27 -16.20 4.61
C TRP A 122 2.39 -17.09 4.07
N VAL A 123 2.86 -16.75 2.88
CA VAL A 123 3.98 -17.40 2.22
C VAL A 123 5.02 -16.36 1.85
N ILE A 124 6.29 -16.66 2.03
CA ILE A 124 7.40 -15.79 1.60
C ILE A 124 7.98 -16.34 0.30
N GLU A 125 7.99 -15.52 -0.74
CA GLU A 125 8.71 -15.74 -1.99
C GLU A 125 9.97 -14.87 -2.00
N GLY A 126 11.13 -15.43 -2.30
CA GLY A 126 12.43 -14.77 -2.16
C GLY A 126 12.94 -14.81 -0.71
N MET A 127 12.90 -16.00 -0.09
CA MET A 127 13.31 -16.20 1.29
C MET A 127 14.75 -15.75 1.52
N GLU A 128 15.65 -15.97 0.57
CA GLU A 128 17.05 -15.53 0.63
C GLU A 128 17.17 -13.99 0.76
N ASN A 129 16.31 -13.25 0.08
CA ASN A 129 16.28 -11.78 0.15
C ASN A 129 15.64 -11.32 1.46
N PHE A 130 14.62 -12.06 1.94
CA PHE A 130 14.00 -11.80 3.24
C PHE A 130 14.99 -11.99 4.38
N GLU A 131 15.76 -13.09 4.36
CA GLU A 131 16.80 -13.40 5.34
C GLU A 131 17.95 -12.38 5.26
N ARG A 132 18.33 -11.95 4.04
CA ARG A 132 19.32 -10.87 3.84
C ARG A 132 18.84 -9.56 4.46
N LEU A 133 17.57 -9.17 4.23
CA LEU A 133 16.97 -7.99 4.84
C LEU A 133 16.97 -8.09 6.37
N ALA A 134 16.62 -9.27 6.91
CA ALA A 134 16.59 -9.49 8.36
C ALA A 134 17.98 -9.43 8.99
N ALA A 135 18.99 -10.03 8.34
CA ALA A 135 20.35 -10.11 8.83
C ALA A 135 21.19 -8.84 8.62
N HIS A 136 20.71 -7.90 7.80
CA HIS A 136 21.44 -6.66 7.51
C HIS A 136 21.54 -5.76 8.75
N GLU A 137 22.74 -5.41 9.19
CA GLU A 137 22.95 -4.62 10.40
C GLU A 137 22.70 -3.12 10.22
N GLY A 138 22.86 -2.61 9.00
CA GLY A 138 22.62 -1.20 8.65
C GLY A 138 21.13 -0.90 8.45
N GLY A 139 20.79 0.39 8.26
CA GLY A 139 19.45 0.79 7.88
C GLY A 139 19.02 0.23 6.55
N CYS A 140 17.75 -0.18 6.45
CA CYS A 140 17.16 -0.66 5.23
C CYS A 140 15.90 0.13 4.87
N LEU A 141 15.73 0.39 3.58
CA LEU A 141 14.47 0.92 3.06
C LEU A 141 13.70 -0.20 2.36
N ILE A 142 12.48 -0.44 2.79
CA ILE A 142 11.54 -1.30 2.07
C ILE A 142 10.76 -0.43 1.10
N LEU A 143 10.95 -0.66 -0.20
CA LEU A 143 10.15 -0.08 -1.26
C LEU A 143 8.95 -0.97 -1.53
N THR A 144 7.75 -0.45 -1.32
CA THR A 144 6.51 -1.17 -1.59
C THR A 144 5.52 -0.33 -2.38
N ALA A 145 4.35 -0.86 -2.66
CA ALA A 145 3.25 -0.20 -3.34
C ALA A 145 1.93 -0.37 -2.56
N HIS A 146 0.92 0.43 -2.92
CA HIS A 146 -0.44 0.27 -2.41
C HIS A 146 -1.08 -0.98 -3.02
N MET A 147 -0.64 -2.17 -2.60
CA MET A 147 -1.17 -3.43 -3.12
C MET A 147 -1.25 -4.52 -2.05
N GLY A 148 -2.15 -5.47 -2.27
CA GLY A 148 -2.39 -6.53 -1.32
C GLY A 148 -2.82 -6.03 0.06
N ASN A 149 -2.45 -6.72 1.13
CA ASN A 149 -2.77 -6.33 2.50
C ASN A 149 -1.53 -5.87 3.27
N TYR A 150 -0.92 -4.77 2.83
CA TYR A 150 0.26 -4.19 3.44
C TYR A 150 0.03 -3.75 4.90
N ASP A 151 -1.20 -3.34 5.25
CA ASP A 151 -1.58 -2.92 6.61
C ASP A 151 -1.56 -4.07 7.63
N MET A 152 -1.78 -5.30 7.17
CA MET A 152 -1.60 -6.50 7.99
C MET A 152 -0.15 -6.99 7.98
N ALA A 153 0.51 -6.92 6.84
CA ALA A 153 1.84 -7.49 6.66
C ALA A 153 2.90 -6.76 7.50
N ALA A 154 2.89 -5.43 7.52
CA ALA A 154 3.93 -4.64 8.17
C ALA A 154 4.07 -4.96 9.69
N PRO A 155 2.99 -4.94 10.52
CA PRO A 155 3.11 -5.34 11.91
C PRO A 155 3.50 -6.81 12.07
N LEU A 156 2.97 -7.69 11.23
CA LEU A 156 3.19 -9.13 11.30
C LEU A 156 4.66 -9.50 11.12
N PHE A 157 5.30 -8.95 10.09
CA PHE A 157 6.68 -9.30 9.75
C PHE A 157 7.73 -8.49 10.50
N SER A 158 7.35 -7.39 11.19
CA SER A 158 8.30 -6.56 11.93
C SER A 158 9.09 -7.34 12.97
N SER A 159 8.44 -8.24 13.71
CA SER A 159 9.10 -9.09 14.70
C SER A 159 10.12 -10.07 14.12
N LYS A 160 10.02 -10.39 12.81
CA LYS A 160 10.95 -11.31 12.14
C LYS A 160 12.29 -10.67 11.81
N PHE A 161 12.34 -9.35 11.78
CA PHE A 161 13.57 -8.61 11.47
C PHE A 161 14.44 -8.33 12.72
N GLY A 162 13.90 -8.51 13.94
CA GLY A 162 14.61 -8.18 15.18
C GLY A 162 14.94 -6.69 15.32
N ARG A 163 14.40 -5.83 14.46
CA ARG A 163 14.62 -4.38 14.38
C ARG A 163 13.30 -3.67 14.15
N THR A 164 13.22 -2.41 14.54
CA THR A 164 11.99 -1.64 14.36
C THR A 164 11.75 -1.32 12.89
N VAL A 165 10.54 -1.61 12.43
CA VAL A 165 10.01 -1.22 11.11
C VAL A 165 9.14 0.01 11.30
N TYR A 166 9.53 1.10 10.66
CA TYR A 166 8.78 2.35 10.62
C TYR A 166 8.00 2.43 9.31
N ALA A 167 6.68 2.29 9.36
CA ALA A 167 5.80 2.43 8.20
C ALA A 167 5.41 3.90 8.03
N VAL A 168 5.76 4.48 6.88
CA VAL A 168 5.39 5.86 6.55
C VAL A 168 3.98 5.89 5.96
N ARG A 169 3.12 6.73 6.53
CA ARG A 169 1.72 6.89 6.10
C ARG A 169 1.36 8.35 5.89
N ALA A 170 0.44 8.59 4.98
CA ALA A 170 -0.21 9.89 4.89
C ALA A 170 -1.23 10.05 6.02
N LYS A 171 -1.41 11.27 6.52
CA LYS A 171 -2.55 11.60 7.38
C LYS A 171 -3.85 11.55 6.56
N GLU A 172 -4.90 11.04 7.17
CA GLU A 172 -6.24 11.11 6.59
C GLU A 172 -6.70 12.57 6.52
N ARG A 173 -7.46 12.91 5.47
CA ARG A 173 -7.94 14.29 5.26
C ARG A 173 -8.97 14.70 6.30
N GLU A 174 -9.73 13.74 6.82
CA GLU A 174 -10.77 13.99 7.81
C GLU A 174 -10.26 13.63 9.21
N ALA A 175 -10.39 14.56 10.15
CA ALA A 175 -9.87 14.40 11.52
C ALA A 175 -10.47 13.18 12.24
N GLU A 176 -11.76 12.90 11.99
CA GLU A 176 -12.45 11.74 12.59
C GLU A 176 -11.88 10.42 12.08
N MET A 177 -11.67 10.30 10.76
CA MET A 177 -11.02 9.12 10.17
C MET A 177 -9.57 8.96 10.63
N GLN A 178 -8.85 10.07 10.76
CA GLN A 178 -7.50 10.07 11.31
C GLN A 178 -7.48 9.52 12.75
N ALA A 179 -8.40 9.98 13.61
CA ALA A 179 -8.47 9.51 14.99
C ALA A 179 -8.77 8.01 15.09
N ILE A 180 -9.68 7.50 14.27
CA ILE A 180 -10.01 6.06 14.20
C ILE A 180 -8.76 5.27 13.75
N LYS A 181 -8.10 5.73 12.70
CA LYS A 181 -6.91 5.07 12.16
C LYS A 181 -5.73 5.08 13.13
N GLU A 182 -5.53 6.19 13.83
CA GLU A 182 -4.51 6.28 14.88
C GLU A 182 -4.78 5.34 16.05
N ALA A 183 -6.04 5.20 16.47
CA ALA A 183 -6.41 4.26 17.54
C ALA A 183 -6.11 2.81 17.12
N GLU A 184 -6.48 2.42 15.89
CA GLU A 184 -6.18 1.10 15.31
C GLU A 184 -4.66 0.85 15.25
N LEU A 185 -3.89 1.81 14.76
CA LEU A 185 -2.44 1.67 14.62
C LEU A 185 -1.72 1.65 15.96
N ARG A 186 -2.15 2.45 16.94
CA ARG A 186 -1.61 2.37 18.32
C ARG A 186 -1.79 0.99 18.94
N GLU A 187 -2.93 0.33 18.68
CA GLU A 187 -3.13 -1.04 19.15
C GLU A 187 -2.22 -2.03 18.42
N LYS A 188 -2.04 -1.88 17.11
CA LYS A 188 -1.07 -2.68 16.33
C LYS A 188 0.36 -2.49 16.83
N GLU A 189 0.77 -1.27 17.17
CA GLU A 189 2.08 -0.97 17.74
C GLU A 189 2.26 -1.55 19.16
N ARG A 190 1.20 -1.52 19.98
CA ARG A 190 1.21 -2.11 21.32
C ARG A 190 1.44 -3.62 21.28
N LEU A 191 0.82 -4.28 20.30
CA LEU A 191 0.93 -5.73 20.12
C LEU A 191 2.21 -6.16 19.39
N ASN A 192 2.86 -5.24 18.66
CA ASN A 192 4.09 -5.49 17.90
C ASN A 192 5.14 -4.44 18.24
N PRO A 193 6.00 -4.69 19.23
CA PRO A 193 6.97 -3.68 19.70
C PRO A 193 7.97 -3.24 18.63
N PHE A 194 8.20 -4.06 17.61
CA PHE A 194 9.06 -3.76 16.46
C PHE A 194 8.32 -3.06 15.31
N PHE A 195 7.08 -2.62 15.48
CA PHE A 195 6.32 -1.89 14.48
C PHE A 195 5.98 -0.50 14.98
N LYS A 196 6.26 0.53 14.17
CA LYS A 196 5.94 1.93 14.43
C LYS A 196 5.38 2.58 13.18
N THR A 197 4.51 3.56 13.38
CA THR A 197 3.93 4.36 12.31
C THR A 197 4.46 5.79 12.37
N LEU A 198 4.88 6.32 11.22
CA LEU A 198 5.24 7.72 11.05
C LEU A 198 4.30 8.38 10.05
N TYR A 199 3.76 9.52 10.42
CA TYR A 199 2.84 10.25 9.56
C TYR A 199 3.56 11.29 8.72
N ASN A 200 3.34 11.23 7.40
CA ASN A 200 3.65 12.32 6.51
C ASN A 200 2.49 13.34 6.57
N ASP A 201 2.77 14.49 7.11
CA ASP A 201 1.86 15.64 7.19
C ASP A 201 2.27 16.80 6.26
N GLY A 202 3.22 16.53 5.36
CA GLY A 202 3.80 17.55 4.48
C GLY A 202 4.92 18.38 5.13
N GLY A 203 5.28 18.09 6.39
CA GLY A 203 6.35 18.78 7.10
C GLY A 203 7.75 18.39 6.62
N GLU A 204 8.67 19.36 6.53
CA GLU A 204 10.06 19.16 6.09
C GLU A 204 10.87 18.22 7.01
N MET A 205 10.47 18.10 8.28
CA MET A 205 11.20 17.36 9.30
C MET A 205 11.10 15.83 9.14
N LEU A 206 10.08 15.31 8.44
CA LEU A 206 9.93 13.87 8.24
C LEU A 206 11.14 13.25 7.53
N GLY A 207 11.65 13.91 6.49
CA GLY A 207 12.84 13.41 5.77
C GLY A 207 14.08 13.30 6.65
N VAL A 208 14.27 14.26 7.57
CA VAL A 208 15.38 14.25 8.53
C VAL A 208 15.20 13.12 9.55
N GLU A 209 13.99 12.93 10.05
CA GLU A 209 13.69 11.86 11.00
C GLU A 209 13.88 10.46 10.37
N LEU A 210 13.41 10.27 9.14
CA LEU A 210 13.60 9.01 8.41
C LEU A 210 15.09 8.73 8.15
N ALA A 211 15.87 9.75 7.80
CA ALA A 211 17.32 9.62 7.62
C ALA A 211 18.01 9.25 8.94
N ARG A 212 17.61 9.84 10.06
CA ARG A 212 18.11 9.51 11.40
C ARG A 212 17.84 8.04 11.72
N LEU A 213 16.59 7.58 11.56
CA LEU A 213 16.18 6.21 11.83
C LEU A 213 16.94 5.18 10.99
N LEU A 214 17.14 5.46 9.70
CA LEU A 214 17.96 4.62 8.83
C LEU A 214 19.43 4.57 9.29
N ASN A 215 20.00 5.70 9.70
CA ASN A 215 21.39 5.74 10.21
C ASN A 215 21.54 5.00 11.57
N GLU A 216 20.46 4.86 12.32
CA GLU A 216 20.40 4.07 13.57
C GLU A 216 20.20 2.56 13.31
N GLY A 217 20.18 2.12 12.05
CA GLY A 217 20.04 0.71 11.70
C GLY A 217 18.59 0.20 11.65
N ASN A 218 17.58 1.09 11.72
CA ASN A 218 16.18 0.70 11.63
C ASN A 218 15.75 0.44 10.18
N ILE A 219 14.55 -0.15 10.03
CA ILE A 219 13.91 -0.37 8.74
C ILE A 219 12.83 0.70 8.53
N VAL A 220 12.85 1.34 7.36
CA VAL A 220 11.80 2.28 6.95
C VAL A 220 11.06 1.69 5.76
N ALA A 221 9.74 1.53 5.88
CA ALA A 221 8.87 1.02 4.82
C ALA A 221 8.08 2.16 4.19
N ILE A 222 8.23 2.36 2.89
CA ILE A 222 7.59 3.44 2.14
C ILE A 222 6.91 2.88 0.89
N GLN A 223 5.66 3.30 0.69
CA GLN A 223 4.96 3.13 -0.57
C GLN A 223 5.43 4.19 -1.56
N GLY A 224 6.09 3.75 -2.64
CA GLY A 224 6.74 4.64 -3.59
C GLY A 224 5.98 4.84 -4.90
N ASP A 225 4.72 4.46 -4.97
CA ASP A 225 3.92 4.33 -6.19
C ASP A 225 2.97 5.50 -6.47
N ARG A 226 2.86 6.46 -5.56
CA ARG A 226 2.08 7.69 -5.75
C ARG A 226 2.61 8.85 -4.91
N VAL A 227 2.37 10.06 -5.36
CA VAL A 227 2.67 11.29 -4.61
C VAL A 227 1.52 11.60 -3.67
N VAL A 228 1.83 11.78 -2.40
CA VAL A 228 0.88 12.22 -1.38
C VAL A 228 1.39 13.51 -0.77
N PHE A 229 0.53 14.53 -0.68
CA PHE A 229 0.94 15.91 -0.39
C PHE A 229 1.99 16.40 -1.42
N ASP A 230 2.31 17.66 -1.52
CA ASP A 230 3.24 18.22 -2.51
C ASP A 230 4.71 17.85 -2.25
N VAL A 231 4.98 16.57 -2.01
CA VAL A 231 6.33 16.07 -1.67
C VAL A 231 7.15 15.84 -2.91
N SER A 232 7.73 16.90 -3.47
CA SER A 232 8.72 16.84 -4.56
C SER A 232 8.42 15.76 -5.61
N PRO A 233 7.36 15.89 -6.41
CA PRO A 233 7.03 14.94 -7.45
C PRO A 233 8.15 14.92 -8.49
N VAL A 234 8.39 13.76 -9.08
CA VAL A 234 9.28 13.58 -10.22
C VAL A 234 8.55 12.77 -11.27
N GLU A 235 8.75 13.14 -12.53
CA GLU A 235 8.21 12.40 -13.65
C GLU A 235 9.31 11.55 -14.28
N VAL A 236 9.01 10.27 -14.45
CA VAL A 236 9.94 9.30 -15.04
C VAL A 236 9.29 8.69 -16.27
N GLU A 237 10.01 8.66 -17.37
CA GLU A 237 9.56 7.97 -18.57
C GLU A 237 9.66 6.46 -18.38
N VAL A 238 8.50 5.78 -18.28
CA VAL A 238 8.42 4.33 -18.03
C VAL A 238 8.29 3.51 -19.31
N LYS A 239 7.76 4.13 -20.35
CA LYS A 239 7.68 3.64 -21.74
C LYS A 239 7.80 4.85 -22.68
N PRO A 240 8.20 4.67 -23.95
CA PRO A 240 8.26 5.78 -24.90
C PRO A 240 6.98 6.62 -24.90
N GLY A 241 7.11 7.90 -24.53
CA GLY A 241 5.98 8.84 -24.44
C GLY A 241 5.01 8.63 -23.26
N LEU A 242 5.32 7.73 -22.32
CA LEU A 242 4.51 7.50 -21.11
C LEU A 242 5.31 7.88 -19.88
N MET A 243 4.86 8.91 -19.19
CA MET A 243 5.44 9.42 -17.95
C MET A 243 4.67 8.88 -16.74
N MET A 244 5.38 8.52 -15.69
CA MET A 244 4.82 8.18 -14.37
C MET A 244 5.28 9.22 -13.35
N THR A 245 4.35 9.72 -12.54
CA THR A 245 4.66 10.66 -11.46
C THR A 245 4.88 9.90 -10.16
N LEU A 246 6.06 10.07 -9.56
CA LEU A 246 6.51 9.36 -8.35
C LEU A 246 7.04 10.34 -7.29
N PRO A 247 7.03 9.95 -6.00
CA PRO A 247 7.68 10.72 -4.96
C PRO A 247 9.21 10.53 -5.06
N LYS A 248 9.96 11.64 -5.07
CA LYS A 248 11.43 11.62 -5.09
C LYS A 248 12.04 11.23 -3.74
N GLY A 249 11.32 11.45 -2.65
CA GLY A 249 11.82 11.31 -1.28
C GLY A 249 12.47 9.97 -0.97
N PRO A 250 11.85 8.81 -1.28
CA PRO A 250 12.43 7.51 -0.96
C PRO A 250 13.79 7.25 -1.63
N LEU A 251 13.93 7.61 -2.91
CA LEU A 251 15.23 7.50 -3.61
C LEU A 251 16.27 8.43 -2.97
N PHE A 252 15.88 9.66 -2.62
CA PHE A 252 16.77 10.61 -1.98
C PHE A 252 17.26 10.10 -0.62
N LEU A 253 16.38 9.54 0.21
CA LEU A 253 16.74 8.90 1.48
C LEU A 253 17.76 7.78 1.28
N THR A 254 17.53 6.88 0.33
CA THR A 254 18.47 5.81 -0.01
C THR A 254 19.86 6.35 -0.39
N ARG A 255 19.88 7.48 -1.12
CA ARG A 255 21.13 8.14 -1.54
C ARG A 255 21.93 8.73 -0.38
N ILE A 256 21.25 9.47 0.52
CA ILE A 256 21.95 10.20 1.60
C ILE A 256 22.37 9.28 2.75
N THR A 257 21.56 8.26 3.05
CA THR A 257 21.84 7.31 4.15
C THR A 257 22.65 6.10 3.70
N ARG A 258 22.75 5.84 2.40
CA ARG A 258 23.32 4.62 1.82
C ARG A 258 22.62 3.34 2.30
N ALA A 259 21.37 3.45 2.78
CA ALA A 259 20.57 2.31 3.18
C ALA A 259 20.33 1.36 1.99
N GLU A 260 20.42 0.05 2.20
CA GLU A 260 19.99 -0.92 1.19
C GLU A 260 18.49 -0.79 0.97
N CYS A 261 18.06 -0.80 -0.30
CA CYS A 261 16.66 -0.71 -0.67
C CYS A 261 16.16 -2.06 -1.16
N PHE A 262 15.21 -2.65 -0.45
CA PHE A 262 14.58 -3.92 -0.79
C PHE A 262 13.17 -3.69 -1.32
N PRO A 263 12.89 -3.97 -2.61
CA PRO A 263 11.52 -4.03 -3.09
C PRO A 263 10.80 -5.23 -2.44
N LEU A 264 9.65 -4.95 -1.80
CA LEU A 264 8.84 -5.95 -1.14
C LEU A 264 7.36 -5.66 -1.40
N PHE A 265 6.65 -6.65 -1.92
CA PHE A 265 5.25 -6.50 -2.30
C PHE A 265 4.39 -7.57 -1.65
N ILE A 266 3.17 -7.17 -1.28
CA ILE A 266 2.18 -8.05 -0.71
C ILE A 266 1.18 -8.44 -1.79
N ILE A 267 1.07 -9.72 -2.06
CA ILE A 267 0.23 -10.26 -3.13
C ILE A 267 -0.84 -11.15 -2.51
N ARG A 268 -2.10 -10.92 -2.88
CA ARG A 268 -3.22 -11.75 -2.50
C ARG A 268 -3.37 -12.91 -3.50
N ASP A 269 -3.12 -14.14 -3.10
CA ASP A 269 -3.22 -15.32 -3.95
C ASP A 269 -4.61 -15.99 -3.92
N GLY A 270 -5.51 -15.48 -3.09
CA GLY A 270 -6.87 -16.01 -2.94
C GLY A 270 -7.52 -15.56 -1.63
N TRP A 271 -8.58 -16.25 -1.22
CA TRP A 271 -9.24 -15.99 0.04
C TRP A 271 -8.30 -16.23 1.21
N ARG A 272 -7.99 -15.15 1.95
CA ARG A 272 -7.12 -15.18 3.14
C ARG A 272 -5.77 -15.87 2.90
N ARG A 273 -5.27 -15.82 1.67
CA ARG A 273 -3.92 -16.31 1.34
C ARG A 273 -3.12 -15.19 0.71
N TYR A 274 -1.97 -14.93 1.30
CA TYR A 274 -1.09 -13.85 0.89
C TYR A 274 0.34 -14.34 0.73
N ARG A 275 1.04 -13.70 -0.19
CA ARG A 275 2.45 -13.92 -0.45
C ARG A 275 3.19 -12.61 -0.25
N VAL A 276 4.26 -12.65 0.52
CA VAL A 276 5.23 -11.58 0.64
C VAL A 276 6.34 -11.86 -0.35
N LYS A 277 6.41 -11.10 -1.42
CA LYS A 277 7.43 -11.23 -2.45
C LYS A 277 8.55 -10.25 -2.19
N VAL A 278 9.76 -10.76 -1.92
CA VAL A 278 10.95 -9.96 -1.63
C VAL A 278 11.94 -10.09 -2.76
N PHE A 279 12.28 -8.96 -3.37
CA PHE A 279 13.25 -8.89 -4.45
C PHE A 279 14.66 -8.63 -3.90
N PRO A 280 15.72 -8.90 -4.70
CA PRO A 280 17.06 -8.47 -4.36
C PRO A 280 17.12 -6.95 -4.13
N PRO A 281 18.05 -6.47 -3.29
CA PRO A 281 18.19 -5.03 -3.07
C PRO A 281 18.54 -4.31 -4.36
N VAL A 282 17.95 -3.12 -4.52
CA VAL A 282 18.13 -2.29 -5.72
C VAL A 282 19.55 -1.75 -5.79
N ALA A 283 20.30 -2.12 -6.83
CA ALA A 283 21.62 -1.57 -7.11
C ALA A 283 21.49 -0.21 -7.82
N LEU A 284 21.53 0.88 -7.05
CA LEU A 284 21.41 2.23 -7.61
C LEU A 284 22.73 2.65 -8.28
N PRO A 285 22.69 3.10 -9.56
CA PRO A 285 23.87 3.63 -10.23
C PRO A 285 24.33 4.92 -9.54
N PRO A 286 25.63 5.27 -9.62
CA PRO A 286 26.15 6.52 -9.06
C PRO A 286 25.40 7.74 -9.63
N ARG A 287 25.10 8.71 -8.77
CA ARG A 287 24.50 9.97 -9.21
C ARG A 287 25.53 10.74 -10.06
N LYS A 288 25.16 11.11 -11.27
CA LYS A 288 25.99 12.00 -12.10
C LYS A 288 26.05 13.38 -11.47
N ARG A 289 27.25 13.98 -11.42
CA ARG A 289 27.41 15.39 -11.02
C ARG A 289 26.95 16.29 -12.17
N GLY A 290 26.08 17.25 -11.89
CA GLY A 290 25.62 18.22 -12.85
C GLY A 290 24.09 18.30 -13.00
N PRO A 291 23.60 19.21 -13.84
CA PRO A 291 22.18 19.29 -14.14
C PRO A 291 21.74 18.03 -14.92
N GLY A 292 20.72 17.39 -14.47
CA GLY A 292 20.16 16.21 -15.13
C GLY A 292 19.40 15.32 -14.16
N GLU A 293 18.62 14.41 -14.73
CA GLU A 293 17.85 13.44 -13.98
C GLU A 293 18.77 12.41 -13.30
N ASP A 294 18.49 12.05 -12.06
CA ASP A 294 19.22 10.99 -11.35
C ASP A 294 18.96 9.65 -12.07
N PRO A 295 19.99 8.98 -12.62
CA PRO A 295 19.82 7.70 -13.30
C PRO A 295 19.23 6.61 -12.39
N GLY A 296 19.30 6.78 -11.07
CA GLY A 296 18.65 5.91 -10.11
C GLY A 296 17.12 5.96 -10.17
N LEU A 297 16.52 7.03 -10.67
CA LEU A 297 15.05 7.13 -10.80
C LEU A 297 14.50 6.05 -11.73
N LYS A 298 15.18 5.79 -12.84
CA LYS A 298 14.75 4.75 -13.78
C LYS A 298 14.82 3.37 -13.13
N VAL A 299 15.94 3.02 -12.50
CA VAL A 299 16.14 1.73 -11.82
C VAL A 299 15.13 1.56 -10.66
N TRP A 300 14.89 2.63 -9.91
CA TRP A 300 13.88 2.66 -8.86
C TRP A 300 12.48 2.38 -9.39
N THR A 301 12.11 3.05 -10.48
CA THR A 301 10.80 2.90 -11.10
C THR A 301 10.62 1.51 -11.71
N GLU A 302 11.66 0.96 -12.34
CA GLU A 302 11.66 -0.40 -12.88
C GLU A 302 11.43 -1.43 -11.77
N ALA A 303 12.13 -1.31 -10.64
CA ALA A 303 11.96 -2.20 -9.49
C ALA A 303 10.54 -2.12 -8.89
N LEU A 304 9.93 -0.94 -8.85
CA LEU A 304 8.55 -0.75 -8.43
C LEU A 304 7.56 -1.42 -9.40
N LEU A 305 7.73 -1.18 -10.69
CA LEU A 305 6.83 -1.71 -11.72
C LEU A 305 6.97 -3.22 -11.91
N GLU A 306 8.13 -3.80 -11.64
CA GLU A 306 8.34 -5.25 -11.64
C GLU A 306 7.45 -5.96 -10.60
N GLY A 307 7.21 -5.34 -9.45
CA GLY A 307 6.27 -5.84 -8.45
C GLY A 307 4.81 -5.60 -8.81
N VAL A 308 4.51 -4.44 -9.42
CA VAL A 308 3.13 -3.98 -9.66
C VAL A 308 2.51 -4.58 -10.92
N ILE A 309 3.22 -4.54 -12.06
CA ILE A 309 2.64 -4.90 -13.37
C ILE A 309 2.08 -6.33 -13.41
N PRO A 310 2.75 -7.37 -12.90
CA PRO A 310 2.21 -8.73 -12.92
C PRO A 310 0.94 -8.89 -12.09
N HIS A 311 0.75 -8.01 -11.11
CA HIS A 311 -0.34 -8.03 -10.14
C HIS A 311 -1.19 -6.77 -10.18
N TRP A 312 -1.29 -6.12 -11.36
CA TRP A 312 -1.97 -4.85 -11.59
C TRP A 312 -3.39 -4.78 -10.99
N ASN A 313 -4.10 -5.90 -10.94
CA ASN A 313 -5.46 -6.00 -10.41
C ASN A 313 -5.53 -5.93 -8.87
N GLN A 314 -4.38 -5.82 -8.21
CA GLN A 314 -4.24 -5.62 -6.77
C GLN A 314 -3.51 -4.32 -6.44
N TRP A 315 -3.28 -3.47 -7.43
CA TRP A 315 -2.67 -2.17 -7.27
C TRP A 315 -3.75 -1.11 -7.01
N PHE A 316 -3.84 -0.66 -5.77
CA PHE A 316 -4.95 0.17 -5.24
C PHE A 316 -4.64 1.66 -5.33
N VAL A 317 -4.21 2.12 -6.48
CA VAL A 317 -3.99 3.54 -6.78
C VAL A 317 -5.21 4.09 -7.50
N PHE A 318 -6.02 4.86 -6.76
CA PHE A 318 -7.30 5.43 -7.20
C PHE A 318 -7.18 6.88 -7.68
N GLU A 319 -5.99 7.26 -8.12
CA GLU A 319 -5.67 8.55 -8.74
C GLU A 319 -4.84 8.33 -10.01
N PRO A 320 -4.86 9.25 -10.99
CA PRO A 320 -4.04 9.14 -12.19
C PRO A 320 -2.56 9.33 -11.83
N VAL A 321 -1.71 8.35 -12.15
CA VAL A 321 -0.25 8.43 -11.94
C VAL A 321 0.50 8.42 -13.26
N PHE A 322 -0.17 8.08 -14.36
CA PHE A 322 0.41 8.12 -15.70
C PHE A 322 -0.13 9.28 -16.53
N ARG A 323 0.75 9.91 -17.30
CA ARG A 323 0.34 10.84 -18.35
C ARG A 323 1.15 10.57 -19.63
N ARG A 324 0.55 10.86 -20.78
CA ARG A 324 1.29 10.88 -22.04
C ARG A 324 2.08 12.18 -22.11
N ARG A 325 3.33 12.08 -22.57
CA ARG A 325 4.12 13.25 -22.92
C ARG A 325 3.41 13.96 -24.05
N GLU A 326 3.02 15.21 -23.86
CA GLU A 326 2.52 16.03 -24.96
C GLU A 326 3.63 16.09 -26.00
N GLY A 327 3.36 15.63 -27.21
CA GLY A 327 4.30 15.74 -28.31
C GLY A 327 4.61 17.21 -28.49
N GLY A 328 5.87 17.60 -28.30
CA GLY A 328 6.33 18.89 -28.76
C GLY A 328 6.03 18.94 -30.25
N GLY A 329 5.03 19.74 -30.61
CA GLY A 329 4.78 20.01 -32.01
C GLY A 329 6.05 20.68 -32.57
N GLU A 330 6.67 20.00 -33.52
CA GLU A 330 7.56 20.64 -34.49
C GLU A 330 6.72 21.45 -35.47
#